data_0efe7dd67a3825250133a1a0a78be3df
#
_entry.id   0efe7dd67a3825250133a1a0a78be3df
#
_cell.length_a   1.000
_cell.length_b   1.000
_cell.length_c   1.000
_cell.angle_alpha   90.00
_cell.angle_beta   90.00
_cell.angle_gamma   90.00
#
_symmetry.space_group_name_H-M   'P 1'
#
loop_
_entity.id
_entity.type
_entity.pdbx_description
1 polymer ?
#
loop_
_entity_poly.entity_id
_entity_poly.type
_entity_poly.pdbx_seq_one_letter_code
_entity_poly.pdbx_strand_id
1 'polypeptide(L)'
;MRNPVTSQLTAGPAAPATSRPIVRPTSANPSARAPKDFSSTIVAVKSTSERGRAELIRDVVDAYRRLYGSVQRFVSMLTDDRLNFASVGTSGSHSLNQLLSVLAEEARAAAFVRLRELKASIEEARSAEQLRDAIFSDAYSNDLAALRKVVAELERLDTAFIGLCVGHVLDRHSHK
;
A
#
# COMPACT_ATOMS: atom_id res chain seq x y z
N MET A 1 10.66 43.73 20.73
CA MET A 1 12.05 43.91 20.27
C MET A 1 12.14 43.35 18.85
N ARG A 2 12.35 44.24 17.91
CA ARG A 2 12.46 43.99 16.46
C ARG A 2 13.91 43.70 16.14
N ASN A 3 14.17 42.72 15.24
CA ASN A 3 15.34 42.80 14.38
C ASN A 3 15.04 42.14 13.04
N PRO A 4 15.21 42.86 11.93
CA PRO A 4 15.22 42.35 10.58
C PRO A 4 16.66 42.07 10.15
N VAL A 5 16.89 41.02 9.39
CA VAL A 5 18.17 40.76 8.69
C VAL A 5 17.91 40.58 7.21
N THR A 6 18.24 41.54 6.56
CA THR A 6 18.79 42.01 5.30
C THR A 6 19.20 40.94 4.31
N SER A 7 18.62 41.11 3.11
CA SER A 7 19.02 40.55 1.82
C SER A 7 20.46 40.89 1.45
N GLN A 8 21.16 39.98 0.84
CA GLN A 8 22.25 40.30 -0.11
C GLN A 8 22.11 39.46 -1.37
N LEU A 9 21.74 40.19 -2.42
CA LEU A 9 22.01 39.84 -3.83
C LEU A 9 23.51 40.01 -4.07
N THR A 10 24.12 39.02 -4.74
CA THR A 10 25.38 39.23 -5.48
C THR A 10 25.20 38.71 -6.89
N ALA A 11 25.29 39.63 -7.81
CA ALA A 11 25.25 39.46 -9.25
C ALA A 11 26.67 39.30 -9.81
N GLY A 12 26.76 38.45 -10.86
CA GLY A 12 27.65 38.51 -12.00
C GLY A 12 29.07 37.97 -11.86
N PRO A 13 29.82 37.73 -12.95
CA PRO A 13 29.62 38.27 -14.30
C PRO A 13 29.68 37.22 -15.46
N ALA A 14 29.36 37.74 -16.62
CA ALA A 14 29.30 37.11 -17.95
C ALA A 14 30.65 36.79 -18.58
N ALA A 15 30.62 35.72 -19.41
CA ALA A 15 31.25 35.44 -20.70
C ALA A 15 32.78 35.62 -20.89
N PRO A 16 33.42 34.86 -21.79
CA PRO A 16 33.20 35.03 -23.23
C PRO A 16 33.20 33.76 -24.09
N ALA A 17 32.62 33.94 -25.24
CA ALA A 17 32.65 33.06 -26.40
C ALA A 17 34.05 32.85 -26.97
N THR A 18 34.36 31.62 -27.34
CA THR A 18 35.47 31.34 -28.26
C THR A 18 34.99 30.36 -29.34
N SER A 19 34.95 30.89 -30.53
CA SER A 19 34.69 30.19 -31.79
C SER A 19 35.92 29.45 -32.27
N ARG A 20 35.67 28.34 -33.05
CA ARG A 20 36.49 27.72 -34.14
C ARG A 20 37.25 26.45 -33.82
N PRO A 21 37.51 25.61 -34.82
CA PRO A 21 36.91 25.44 -36.15
C PRO A 21 36.46 24.01 -36.50
N ILE A 22 35.70 23.95 -37.56
CA ILE A 22 35.30 22.75 -38.30
C ILE A 22 36.55 22.03 -38.85
N VAL A 23 36.72 20.76 -38.51
CA VAL A 23 37.57 19.83 -39.29
C VAL A 23 36.68 18.59 -39.57
N ARG A 24 36.31 18.47 -40.82
CA ARG A 24 35.87 17.23 -41.45
C ARG A 24 37.08 16.36 -41.75
N PRO A 25 37.10 15.09 -41.43
CA PRO A 25 37.62 14.10 -42.35
C PRO A 25 36.55 13.09 -42.73
N THR A 26 36.47 12.91 -43.97
CA THR A 26 35.86 11.90 -44.80
C THR A 26 36.42 10.51 -44.50
N SER A 27 35.55 9.52 -44.61
CA SER A 27 35.84 8.15 -45.06
C SER A 27 36.50 7.18 -44.08
N ALA A 28 35.76 6.22 -43.72
CA ALA A 28 35.95 4.81 -44.06
C ALA A 28 34.98 3.94 -43.23
N ASN A 29 34.10 3.34 -43.93
CA ASN A 29 33.34 2.18 -43.47
C ASN A 29 34.32 1.01 -43.25
N PRO A 30 34.24 0.27 -42.15
CA PRO A 30 33.92 -1.12 -42.31
C PRO A 30 32.84 -1.59 -41.32
N SER A 31 31.91 -2.23 -41.92
CA SER A 31 30.98 -3.22 -41.40
C SER A 31 31.52 -3.95 -40.15
N ALA A 32 31.16 -3.45 -38.96
CA ALA A 32 31.25 -4.22 -37.74
C ALA A 32 29.81 -4.50 -37.29
N ARG A 33 29.33 -5.69 -37.62
CA ARG A 33 28.13 -6.31 -37.06
C ARG A 33 28.24 -6.26 -35.55
N ALA A 34 27.60 -5.28 -34.92
CA ALA A 34 27.38 -5.28 -33.50
C ALA A 34 26.39 -6.41 -33.17
N PRO A 35 26.63 -7.21 -32.12
CA PRO A 35 25.67 -8.21 -31.66
C PRO A 35 24.48 -7.49 -31.02
N LYS A 36 23.40 -7.32 -31.80
CA LYS A 36 22.19 -6.59 -31.38
C LYS A 36 21.25 -7.40 -30.48
N ASP A 37 21.55 -8.68 -30.18
CA ASP A 37 20.56 -9.56 -29.61
C ASP A 37 20.64 -9.76 -28.08
N PHE A 38 21.78 -9.47 -27.47
CA PHE A 38 21.93 -9.70 -26.02
C PHE A 38 21.28 -8.62 -25.14
N SER A 39 21.29 -7.37 -25.55
CA SER A 39 20.76 -6.25 -24.77
C SER A 39 19.23 -6.25 -24.72
N SER A 40 18.56 -6.64 -25.82
CA SER A 40 17.10 -6.70 -25.89
C SER A 40 16.53 -7.83 -25.04
N THR A 41 17.23 -8.97 -24.96
CA THR A 41 16.79 -10.12 -24.15
C THR A 41 16.91 -9.83 -22.65
N ILE A 42 17.98 -9.15 -22.22
CA ILE A 42 18.16 -8.76 -20.82
C ILE A 42 17.11 -7.73 -20.39
N VAL A 43 16.81 -6.76 -21.22
CA VAL A 43 15.76 -5.75 -20.94
C VAL A 43 14.38 -6.39 -20.87
N ALA A 44 14.07 -7.34 -21.76
CA ALA A 44 12.78 -8.04 -21.75
C ALA A 44 12.58 -8.91 -20.48
N VAL A 45 13.64 -9.62 -20.04
CA VAL A 45 13.59 -10.42 -18.80
C VAL A 45 13.43 -9.54 -17.57
N LYS A 46 14.15 -8.43 -17.50
CA LYS A 46 14.04 -7.49 -16.39
C LYS A 46 12.66 -6.82 -16.34
N SER A 47 12.10 -6.45 -17.49
CA SER A 47 10.75 -5.86 -17.58
C SER A 47 9.64 -6.82 -17.17
N THR A 48 9.75 -8.13 -17.46
CA THR A 48 8.75 -9.14 -17.05
C THR A 48 8.76 -9.37 -15.55
N SER A 49 9.92 -9.43 -14.92
CA SER A 49 10.05 -9.55 -13.46
C SER A 49 9.53 -8.31 -12.74
N GLU A 50 9.86 -7.12 -13.23
CA GLU A 50 9.37 -5.85 -12.66
C GLU A 50 7.85 -5.71 -12.82
N ARG A 51 7.27 -6.14 -13.94
CA ARG A 51 5.84 -6.13 -14.18
C ARG A 51 5.11 -7.07 -13.21
N GLY A 52 5.57 -8.30 -13.06
CA GLY A 52 4.98 -9.26 -12.13
C GLY A 52 5.06 -8.78 -10.67
N ARG A 53 6.13 -8.07 -10.31
CA ARG A 53 6.27 -7.44 -9.00
C ARG A 53 5.26 -6.31 -8.80
N ALA A 54 5.14 -5.40 -9.77
CA ALA A 54 4.19 -4.29 -9.70
C ALA A 54 2.74 -4.78 -9.58
N GLU A 55 2.39 -5.85 -10.29
CA GLU A 55 1.08 -6.51 -10.18
C GLU A 55 0.85 -7.05 -8.77
N LEU A 56 1.81 -7.77 -8.17
CA LEU A 56 1.68 -8.29 -6.81
C LEU A 56 1.60 -7.18 -5.76
N ILE A 57 2.34 -6.09 -5.90
CA ILE A 57 2.22 -4.93 -5.00
C ILE A 57 0.81 -4.34 -5.09
N ARG A 58 0.24 -4.22 -6.30
CA ARG A 58 -1.13 -3.77 -6.48
C ARG A 58 -2.12 -4.72 -5.81
N ASP A 59 -1.93 -6.03 -5.96
CA ASP A 59 -2.78 -7.04 -5.35
C ASP A 59 -2.75 -6.95 -3.81
N VAL A 60 -1.58 -6.68 -3.21
CA VAL A 60 -1.45 -6.42 -1.76
C VAL A 60 -2.25 -5.18 -1.35
N VAL A 61 -2.12 -4.07 -2.09
CA VAL A 61 -2.86 -2.83 -1.80
C VAL A 61 -4.37 -3.06 -1.90
N ASP A 62 -4.82 -3.79 -2.90
CA ASP A 62 -6.23 -4.07 -3.13
C ASP A 62 -6.80 -5.05 -2.07
N ALA A 63 -6.04 -6.08 -1.68
CA ALA A 63 -6.40 -6.98 -0.58
C ALA A 63 -6.49 -6.23 0.76
N TYR A 64 -5.53 -5.34 1.03
CA TYR A 64 -5.55 -4.50 2.23
C TYR A 64 -6.77 -3.56 2.26
N ARG A 65 -7.13 -2.94 1.13
CA ARG A 65 -8.32 -2.09 1.02
C ARG A 65 -9.61 -2.87 1.27
N ARG A 66 -9.70 -4.11 0.78
CA ARG A 66 -10.85 -4.98 1.05
C ARG A 66 -10.96 -5.30 2.54
N LEU A 67 -9.88 -5.74 3.17
CA LEU A 67 -9.84 -5.99 4.61
C LEU A 67 -10.26 -4.76 5.42
N TYR A 68 -9.68 -3.59 5.11
CA TYR A 68 -10.03 -2.33 5.75
C TYR A 68 -11.52 -2.02 5.63
N GLY A 69 -12.08 -2.16 4.42
CA GLY A 69 -13.51 -1.94 4.17
C GLY A 69 -14.41 -2.94 4.89
N SER A 70 -13.98 -4.19 5.06
CA SER A 70 -14.74 -5.21 5.80
C SER A 70 -14.74 -4.94 7.31
N VAL A 71 -13.61 -4.55 7.87
CA VAL A 71 -13.51 -4.13 9.28
C VAL A 71 -14.38 -2.89 9.54
N GLN A 72 -14.31 -1.89 8.66
CA GLN A 72 -15.13 -0.67 8.77
C GLN A 72 -16.63 -0.99 8.75
N ARG A 73 -17.08 -1.84 7.82
CA ARG A 73 -18.48 -2.29 7.75
C ARG A 73 -18.90 -3.04 8.99
N PHE A 74 -18.02 -3.88 9.54
CA PHE A 74 -18.33 -4.63 10.77
C PHE A 74 -18.48 -3.69 11.97
N VAL A 75 -17.61 -2.69 12.12
CA VAL A 75 -17.78 -1.64 13.16
C VAL A 75 -19.11 -0.94 12.98
N SER A 76 -19.43 -0.48 11.76
CA SER A 76 -20.71 0.22 11.47
C SER A 76 -21.92 -0.63 11.84
N MET A 77 -21.86 -1.93 11.61
CA MET A 77 -22.96 -2.84 11.93
C MET A 77 -23.14 -3.05 13.45
N LEU A 78 -22.05 -3.06 14.22
CA LEU A 78 -22.12 -3.23 15.67
C LEU A 78 -22.58 -1.96 16.41
N THR A 79 -22.28 -0.79 15.86
CA THR A 79 -22.65 0.50 16.44
C THR A 79 -24.15 0.86 16.30
N ASP A 80 -24.93 0.01 15.58
CA ASP A 80 -26.40 0.08 15.50
C ASP A 80 -26.93 1.51 15.35
N ASP A 81 -26.66 2.17 14.21
CA ASP A 81 -27.16 3.51 13.79
C ASP A 81 -27.00 4.66 14.84
N ARG A 82 -26.53 4.39 16.05
CA ARG A 82 -26.48 5.35 17.16
C ARG A 82 -25.36 6.37 17.03
N LEU A 83 -24.33 6.02 16.32
CA LEU A 83 -23.27 6.96 15.98
C LEU A 83 -23.38 7.21 14.49
N ASN A 84 -23.82 8.41 14.13
CA ASN A 84 -23.62 8.92 12.79
C ASN A 84 -22.13 8.74 12.44
N PHE A 85 -21.78 7.66 11.75
CA PHE A 85 -20.43 7.39 11.26
C PHE A 85 -19.93 8.55 10.38
N ALA A 86 -20.83 9.42 9.95
CA ALA A 86 -20.52 10.71 9.33
C ALA A 86 -19.63 11.60 10.22
N SER A 87 -19.72 11.52 11.55
CA SER A 87 -18.86 12.30 12.45
C SER A 87 -17.51 11.65 12.70
N VAL A 88 -17.39 10.33 12.50
CA VAL A 88 -16.10 9.61 12.56
C VAL A 88 -15.38 9.65 11.20
N GLY A 89 -16.13 9.81 10.11
CA GLY A 89 -15.61 9.81 8.74
C GLY A 89 -15.02 11.13 8.24
N THR A 90 -15.20 12.24 8.96
CA THR A 90 -14.78 13.57 8.48
C THR A 90 -13.46 14.08 9.06
N SER A 91 -12.82 13.34 9.97
CA SER A 91 -11.59 13.80 10.63
C SER A 91 -10.41 12.83 10.46
N GLY A 92 -10.04 12.54 9.23
CA GLY A 92 -8.82 11.77 8.93
C GLY A 92 -9.08 10.27 8.76
N SER A 93 -8.35 9.65 7.84
CA SER A 93 -8.39 8.19 7.64
C SER A 93 -7.87 7.50 8.90
N HIS A 94 -8.74 6.79 9.61
CA HIS A 94 -8.31 5.94 10.72
C HIS A 94 -7.33 4.87 10.20
N SER A 95 -6.28 4.58 10.96
CA SER A 95 -5.45 3.42 10.67
C SER A 95 -6.26 2.13 10.87
N LEU A 96 -5.87 1.04 10.22
CA LEU A 96 -6.51 -0.26 10.45
C LEU A 96 -6.46 -0.63 11.94
N ASN A 97 -5.34 -0.38 12.63
CA ASN A 97 -5.18 -0.62 14.06
C ASN A 97 -6.19 0.14 14.92
N GLN A 98 -6.50 1.38 14.56
CA GLN A 98 -7.54 2.17 15.25
C GLN A 98 -8.93 1.55 15.04
N LEU A 99 -9.26 1.17 13.80
CA LEU A 99 -10.53 0.50 13.50
C LEU A 99 -10.65 -0.84 14.23
N LEU A 100 -9.59 -1.64 14.28
CA LEU A 100 -9.56 -2.92 15.00
C LEU A 100 -9.76 -2.72 16.52
N SER A 101 -9.23 -1.64 17.08
CA SER A 101 -9.44 -1.31 18.49
C SER A 101 -10.90 -0.93 18.76
N VAL A 102 -11.48 -0.07 17.92
CA VAL A 102 -12.91 0.28 18.00
C VAL A 102 -13.78 -0.96 17.82
N LEU A 103 -13.48 -1.83 16.85
CA LEU A 103 -14.20 -3.09 16.64
C LEU A 103 -14.20 -3.98 17.89
N ALA A 104 -13.04 -4.08 18.56
CA ALA A 104 -12.93 -4.88 19.78
C ALA A 104 -13.78 -4.32 20.94
N GLU A 105 -13.89 -3.00 21.06
CA GLU A 105 -14.70 -2.32 22.07
C GLU A 105 -16.19 -2.46 21.78
N GLU A 106 -16.60 -2.17 20.54
CA GLU A 106 -18.01 -2.30 20.13
C GLU A 106 -18.52 -3.74 20.22
N ALA A 107 -17.69 -4.71 19.84
CA ALA A 107 -18.05 -6.13 19.98
C ALA A 107 -18.25 -6.56 21.45
N ARG A 108 -17.48 -5.98 22.40
CA ARG A 108 -17.70 -6.21 23.84
C ARG A 108 -19.00 -5.56 24.29
N ALA A 109 -19.25 -4.31 23.91
CA ALA A 109 -20.44 -3.56 24.27
C ALA A 109 -21.73 -4.21 23.72
N ALA A 110 -21.65 -4.78 22.52
CA ALA A 110 -22.74 -5.50 21.86
C ALA A 110 -22.92 -6.95 22.36
N ALA A 111 -22.12 -7.40 23.33
CA ALA A 111 -22.08 -8.80 23.80
C ALA A 111 -21.97 -9.81 22.63
N PHE A 112 -21.05 -9.54 21.70
CA PHE A 112 -20.85 -10.35 20.50
C PHE A 112 -20.58 -11.82 20.84
N VAL A 113 -21.39 -12.75 20.34
CA VAL A 113 -21.37 -14.17 20.75
C VAL A 113 -20.01 -14.82 20.45
N ARG A 114 -19.42 -14.52 19.30
CA ARG A 114 -18.13 -15.09 18.86
C ARG A 114 -16.92 -14.18 19.18
N LEU A 115 -16.97 -13.50 20.31
CA LEU A 115 -15.94 -12.51 20.72
C LEU A 115 -14.52 -13.10 20.76
N ARG A 116 -14.37 -14.38 21.14
CA ARG A 116 -13.06 -15.05 21.19
C ARG A 116 -12.43 -15.18 19.80
N GLU A 117 -13.22 -15.60 18.83
CA GLU A 117 -12.75 -15.74 17.43
C GLU A 117 -12.43 -14.37 16.82
N LEU A 118 -13.29 -13.38 17.08
CA LEU A 118 -13.06 -12.01 16.65
C LEU A 118 -11.76 -11.44 17.22
N LYS A 119 -11.46 -11.67 18.49
CA LYS A 119 -10.18 -11.24 19.08
C LYS A 119 -8.97 -11.88 18.42
N ALA A 120 -9.03 -13.17 18.12
CA ALA A 120 -7.95 -13.86 17.39
C ALA A 120 -7.75 -13.23 16.01
N SER A 121 -8.81 -13.00 15.24
CA SER A 121 -8.73 -12.35 13.93
C SER A 121 -8.20 -10.90 14.02
N ILE A 122 -8.52 -10.17 15.08
CA ILE A 122 -7.98 -8.82 15.32
C ILE A 122 -6.46 -8.85 15.55
N GLU A 123 -5.96 -9.78 16.36
CA GLU A 123 -4.50 -9.89 16.60
C GLU A 123 -3.74 -10.32 15.34
N GLU A 124 -4.30 -11.24 14.55
CA GLU A 124 -3.75 -11.61 13.26
C GLU A 124 -3.74 -10.42 12.27
N ALA A 125 -4.81 -9.62 12.22
CA ALA A 125 -4.90 -8.45 11.35
C ALA A 125 -3.91 -7.34 11.75
N ARG A 126 -3.63 -7.16 13.04
CA ARG A 126 -2.58 -6.25 13.52
C ARG A 126 -1.19 -6.68 13.06
N SER A 127 -0.91 -7.98 13.09
CA SER A 127 0.34 -8.53 12.55
C SER A 127 0.45 -8.32 11.04
N ALA A 128 -0.65 -8.46 10.30
CA ALA A 128 -0.69 -8.23 8.86
C ALA A 128 -0.46 -6.75 8.49
N GLU A 129 -0.86 -5.80 9.32
CA GLU A 129 -0.56 -4.37 9.11
C GLU A 129 0.94 -4.08 9.19
N GLN A 130 1.66 -4.72 10.10
CA GLN A 130 3.12 -4.61 10.18
C GLN A 130 3.80 -5.18 8.93
N LEU A 131 3.27 -6.27 8.37
CA LEU A 131 3.76 -6.84 7.11
C LEU A 131 3.57 -5.89 5.92
N ARG A 132 2.48 -5.13 5.88
CA ARG A 132 2.25 -4.13 4.83
C ARG A 132 3.40 -3.11 4.76
N ASP A 133 3.84 -2.61 5.89
CA ASP A 133 4.92 -1.62 5.92
C ASP A 133 6.26 -2.24 5.51
N ALA A 134 6.48 -3.51 5.84
CA ALA A 134 7.67 -4.25 5.43
C ALA A 134 7.77 -4.48 3.92
N ILE A 135 6.63 -4.52 3.18
CA ILE A 135 6.61 -4.72 1.72
C ILE A 135 7.35 -3.62 0.97
N PHE A 136 7.36 -2.40 1.51
CA PHE A 136 8.08 -1.27 0.93
C PHE A 136 9.57 -1.26 1.31
N SER A 137 10.04 -2.18 2.15
CA SER A 137 11.46 -2.35 2.43
C SER A 137 12.14 -3.18 1.32
N ASP A 138 13.41 -2.91 1.06
CA ASP A 138 14.19 -3.60 0.02
C ASP A 138 14.27 -5.12 0.23
N ALA A 139 14.18 -5.59 1.48
CA ALA A 139 14.22 -7.01 1.82
C ALA A 139 13.03 -7.79 1.24
N TYR A 140 11.83 -7.22 1.25
CA TYR A 140 10.61 -7.84 0.71
C TYR A 140 10.37 -7.53 -0.77
N SER A 141 10.92 -6.41 -1.23
CA SER A 141 10.61 -5.88 -2.55
C SER A 141 11.01 -6.80 -3.70
N ASN A 142 11.91 -7.75 -3.48
CA ASN A 142 12.42 -8.69 -4.48
C ASN A 142 11.90 -10.13 -4.30
N ASP A 143 11.17 -10.42 -3.24
CA ASP A 143 10.63 -11.76 -2.98
C ASP A 143 9.16 -11.87 -3.41
N LEU A 144 8.94 -12.35 -4.63
CA LEU A 144 7.59 -12.56 -5.18
C LEU A 144 6.80 -13.63 -4.40
N ALA A 145 7.47 -14.58 -3.75
CA ALA A 145 6.80 -15.60 -2.96
C ALA A 145 6.28 -15.00 -1.64
N ALA A 146 7.07 -14.13 -1.00
CA ALA A 146 6.65 -13.39 0.17
C ALA A 146 5.45 -12.47 -0.14
N LEU A 147 5.47 -11.75 -1.26
CA LEU A 147 4.34 -10.91 -1.68
C LEU A 147 3.05 -11.72 -1.88
N ARG A 148 3.12 -12.87 -2.55
CA ARG A 148 1.95 -13.77 -2.71
C ARG A 148 1.41 -14.25 -1.38
N LYS A 149 2.30 -14.60 -0.43
CA LYS A 149 1.89 -15.02 0.92
C LYS A 149 1.16 -13.91 1.66
N VAL A 150 1.61 -12.66 1.53
CA VAL A 150 0.94 -11.49 2.13
C VAL A 150 -0.45 -11.28 1.53
N VAL A 151 -0.60 -11.36 0.19
CA VAL A 151 -1.91 -11.28 -0.47
C VAL A 151 -2.86 -12.34 0.09
N ALA A 152 -2.42 -13.61 0.10
CA ALA A 152 -3.23 -14.72 0.58
C ALA A 152 -3.65 -14.54 2.06
N GLU A 153 -2.77 -14.03 2.90
CA GLU A 153 -3.05 -13.77 4.31
C GLU A 153 -4.08 -12.65 4.50
N LEU A 154 -3.96 -11.55 3.76
CA LEU A 154 -4.92 -10.45 3.79
C LEU A 154 -6.31 -10.89 3.30
N GLU A 155 -6.37 -11.71 2.24
CA GLU A 155 -7.63 -12.26 1.72
C GLU A 155 -8.27 -13.25 2.69
N ARG A 156 -7.47 -14.07 3.37
CA ARG A 156 -7.95 -14.98 4.42
C ARG A 156 -8.57 -14.20 5.58
N LEU A 157 -7.91 -13.14 6.03
CA LEU A 157 -8.40 -12.26 7.09
C LEU A 157 -9.69 -11.53 6.68
N ASP A 158 -9.74 -10.99 5.47
CA ASP A 158 -10.96 -10.37 4.93
C ASP A 158 -12.15 -11.34 4.96
N THR A 159 -11.93 -12.57 4.51
CA THR A 159 -12.95 -13.63 4.53
C THR A 159 -13.38 -13.97 5.96
N ALA A 160 -12.45 -14.01 6.91
CA ALA A 160 -12.75 -14.27 8.32
C ALA A 160 -13.64 -13.17 8.92
N PHE A 161 -13.33 -11.90 8.70
CA PHE A 161 -14.16 -10.78 9.17
C PHE A 161 -15.55 -10.77 8.52
N ILE A 162 -15.64 -11.04 7.22
CA ILE A 162 -16.94 -11.17 6.53
C ILE A 162 -17.74 -12.31 7.16
N GLY A 163 -17.13 -13.49 7.40
CA GLY A 163 -17.80 -14.63 8.01
C GLY A 163 -18.33 -14.35 9.41
N LEU A 164 -17.54 -13.65 10.24
CA LEU A 164 -17.96 -13.22 11.57
C LEU A 164 -19.11 -12.21 11.51
N CYS A 165 -19.05 -11.27 10.58
CA CYS A 165 -20.08 -10.26 10.36
C CYS A 165 -21.41 -10.92 9.94
N VAL A 166 -21.37 -11.79 8.93
CA VAL A 166 -22.56 -12.51 8.43
C VAL A 166 -23.16 -13.42 9.52
N GLY A 167 -22.29 -14.15 10.25
CA GLY A 167 -22.73 -14.99 11.37
C GLY A 167 -23.52 -14.18 12.40
N HIS A 168 -23.03 -13.01 12.78
CA HIS A 168 -23.73 -12.12 13.73
C HIS A 168 -25.10 -11.68 13.22
N VAL A 169 -25.23 -11.31 11.96
CA VAL A 169 -26.51 -10.92 11.36
C VAL A 169 -27.50 -12.08 11.41
N LEU A 170 -27.06 -13.28 11.06
CA LEU A 170 -27.89 -14.48 11.08
C LEU A 170 -28.35 -14.83 12.51
N ASP A 171 -27.45 -14.77 13.50
CA ASP A 171 -27.76 -15.03 14.90
C ASP A 171 -28.84 -14.05 15.44
N ARG A 172 -28.72 -12.76 15.09
CA ARG A 172 -29.74 -11.75 15.45
C ARG A 172 -31.12 -11.99 14.84
N HIS A 173 -31.16 -12.56 13.64
CA HIS A 173 -32.43 -12.87 12.97
C HIS A 173 -33.06 -14.16 13.47
N SER A 174 -32.28 -15.12 13.97
CA SER A 174 -32.76 -16.40 14.48
C SER A 174 -33.37 -16.30 15.87
N HIS A 175 -33.10 -15.23 16.61
CA HIS A 175 -33.62 -15.00 17.98
C HIS A 175 -34.79 -14.02 18.04
N LYS A 176 -35.34 -13.59 16.88
CA LYS A 176 -36.61 -12.83 16.80
C LYS A 176 -37.75 -13.72 16.39
#